data_722dee6e81f1938e7d3f854c86e638d7
#
_entry.id   722dee6e81f1938e7d3f854c86e638d7
#
_cell.length_a   1.000
_cell.length_b   1.000
_cell.length_c   1.000
_cell.angle_alpha   90.00
_cell.angle_beta   90.00
_cell.angle_gamma   90.00
#
_symmetry.space_group_name_H-M   'P 1'
#
loop_
_entity.id
_entity.type
_entity.pdbx_description
1 polymer ?
#
loop_
_entity_poly.entity_id
_entity_poly.type
_entity_poly.pdbx_seq_one_letter_code
_entity_poly.pdbx_strand_id
1 'polypeptide(L)'
;MRMRSISEYPSSPVQIAQYFEMVFPDRIAFTERAYRSLEDCITRADFLWNALYCISTTLYELLHEKPSQAYKEFTNQTGWECSRGNGHQTRADSKLMRQYVDTYNGQEINIEAHIKNGNNDKDPKSVRIYFAYDSSVADKIIIGHCGKHLDNATTRKVK
;
A
#
# COMPACT_ATOMS: atom_id res chain seq x y z
N MET A 1 -1.87 -29.38 -4.90
CA MET A 1 -0.63 -28.60 -5.10
C MET A 1 0.32 -28.85 -3.93
N ARG A 2 1.55 -29.18 -4.24
CA ARG A 2 2.55 -29.45 -3.21
C ARG A 2 2.99 -28.13 -2.57
N MET A 3 2.98 -28.07 -1.24
CA MET A 3 3.52 -26.91 -0.53
C MET A 3 5.02 -26.82 -0.71
N ARG A 4 5.48 -25.65 -1.12
CA ARG A 4 6.92 -25.37 -1.19
C ARG A 4 7.47 -25.07 0.19
N SER A 5 8.76 -25.32 0.40
CA SER A 5 9.40 -24.91 1.63
C SER A 5 9.50 -23.38 1.69
N ILE A 6 9.56 -22.85 2.91
CA ILE A 6 9.67 -21.41 3.13
C ILE A 6 10.89 -20.81 2.42
N SER A 7 11.98 -21.57 2.29
CA SER A 7 13.19 -21.12 1.61
C SER A 7 13.02 -20.90 0.10
N GLU A 8 11.91 -21.39 -0.47
CA GLU A 8 11.60 -21.22 -1.89
C GLU A 8 10.74 -20.00 -2.18
N TYR A 9 10.21 -19.36 -1.14
CA TYR A 9 9.40 -18.14 -1.31
C TYR A 9 10.31 -16.93 -1.51
N PRO A 10 9.87 -15.97 -2.35
CA PRO A 10 10.61 -14.72 -2.52
C PRO A 10 10.80 -13.99 -1.20
N SER A 11 11.99 -13.43 -1.00
CA SER A 11 12.28 -12.63 0.20
C SER A 11 12.58 -11.17 -0.12
N SER A 12 12.89 -10.83 -1.38
CA SER A 12 13.08 -9.44 -1.74
C SER A 12 11.72 -8.75 -1.92
N PRO A 13 11.59 -7.48 -1.49
CA PRO A 13 10.32 -6.75 -1.63
C PRO A 13 9.77 -6.71 -3.06
N VAL A 14 10.63 -6.52 -4.05
CA VAL A 14 10.22 -6.51 -5.46
C VAL A 14 9.65 -7.87 -5.88
N GLN A 15 10.31 -8.95 -5.52
CA GLN A 15 9.84 -10.31 -5.86
C GLN A 15 8.54 -10.65 -5.15
N ILE A 16 8.38 -10.19 -3.91
CA ILE A 16 7.13 -10.39 -3.16
C ILE A 16 5.98 -9.68 -3.90
N ALA A 17 6.18 -8.43 -4.30
CA ALA A 17 5.17 -7.69 -5.07
C ALA A 17 4.81 -8.40 -6.37
N GLN A 18 5.80 -8.86 -7.12
CA GLN A 18 5.57 -9.61 -8.36
C GLN A 18 4.77 -10.89 -8.13
N TYR A 19 5.03 -11.59 -7.03
CA TYR A 19 4.27 -12.77 -6.64
C TYR A 19 2.80 -12.44 -6.43
N PHE A 20 2.48 -11.36 -5.71
CA PHE A 20 1.10 -10.98 -5.46
C PHE A 20 0.38 -10.52 -6.72
N GLU A 21 1.05 -9.82 -7.63
CA GLU A 21 0.47 -9.50 -8.93
C GLU A 21 0.16 -10.76 -9.75
N MET A 22 1.00 -11.76 -9.65
CA MET A 22 0.81 -13.03 -10.36
C MET A 22 -0.35 -13.85 -9.77
N VAL A 23 -0.47 -13.88 -8.45
CA VAL A 23 -1.48 -14.69 -7.76
C VAL A 23 -2.85 -13.99 -7.75
N PHE A 24 -2.86 -12.67 -7.65
CA PHE A 24 -4.10 -11.88 -7.58
C PHE A 24 -4.15 -10.83 -8.70
N PRO A 25 -4.05 -11.24 -9.99
CA PRO A 25 -3.96 -10.27 -11.09
C PRO A 25 -5.20 -9.40 -11.25
N ASP A 26 -6.36 -9.87 -10.76
CA ASP A 26 -7.62 -9.14 -10.83
C ASP A 26 -7.88 -8.25 -9.62
N ARG A 27 -7.01 -8.29 -8.61
CA ARG A 27 -7.25 -7.60 -7.35
C ARG A 27 -6.21 -6.55 -6.99
N ILE A 28 -4.96 -6.74 -7.41
CA ILE A 28 -3.85 -5.87 -7.02
C ILE A 28 -2.93 -5.60 -8.21
N ALA A 29 -2.42 -4.38 -8.28
CA ALA A 29 -1.41 -3.98 -9.25
C ALA A 29 -0.43 -3.02 -8.60
N PHE A 30 0.78 -2.92 -9.15
CA PHE A 30 1.83 -2.02 -8.67
C PHE A 30 2.25 -1.10 -9.81
N THR A 31 2.37 0.20 -9.53
CA THR A 31 2.91 1.15 -10.50
C THR A 31 4.43 1.03 -10.60
N GLU A 32 5.02 1.63 -11.63
CA GLU A 32 6.48 1.73 -11.72
C GLU A 32 7.08 2.41 -10.49
N ARG A 33 6.43 3.46 -10.01
CA ARG A 33 6.84 4.16 -8.80
C ARG A 33 6.84 3.24 -7.59
N ALA A 34 5.82 2.38 -7.47
CA ALA A 34 5.76 1.39 -6.39
C ALA A 34 6.95 0.44 -6.45
N TYR A 35 7.28 -0.09 -7.62
CA TYR A 35 8.44 -0.96 -7.77
C TYR A 35 9.75 -0.28 -7.41
N ARG A 36 9.91 0.99 -7.81
CA ARG A 36 11.10 1.76 -7.40
C ARG A 36 11.19 1.92 -5.88
N SER A 37 10.06 2.18 -5.22
CA SER A 37 10.04 2.32 -3.76
C SER A 37 10.40 1.00 -3.06
N LEU A 38 10.00 -0.13 -3.65
CA LEU A 38 10.31 -1.45 -3.08
C LEU A 38 11.79 -1.79 -3.13
N GLU A 39 12.55 -1.22 -4.07
CA GLU A 39 14.00 -1.41 -4.13
C GLU A 39 14.70 -0.88 -2.87
N ASP A 40 14.18 0.19 -2.28
CA ASP A 40 14.74 0.80 -1.07
C ASP A 40 13.97 0.40 0.21
N CYS A 41 13.02 -0.50 0.10
CA CYS A 41 12.17 -0.90 1.22
C CYS A 41 12.95 -1.80 2.18
N ILE A 42 13.00 -1.41 3.47
CA ILE A 42 13.67 -2.17 4.52
C ILE A 42 12.73 -3.06 5.32
N THR A 43 11.44 -3.04 5.00
CA THR A 43 10.44 -3.84 5.72
C THR A 43 10.77 -5.33 5.61
N ARG A 44 10.70 -6.03 6.74
CA ARG A 44 10.92 -7.48 6.77
C ARG A 44 9.93 -8.19 5.86
N ALA A 45 10.43 -9.24 5.20
CA ALA A 45 9.64 -10.01 4.23
C ALA A 45 8.33 -10.53 4.81
N ASP A 46 8.33 -11.02 6.04
CA ASP A 46 7.13 -11.57 6.67
C ASP A 46 6.05 -10.50 6.90
N PHE A 47 6.45 -9.29 7.29
CA PHE A 47 5.51 -8.16 7.45
C PHE A 47 4.95 -7.72 6.12
N LEU A 48 5.81 -7.61 5.10
CA LEU A 48 5.36 -7.22 3.76
C LEU A 48 4.41 -8.26 3.16
N TRP A 49 4.72 -9.55 3.31
CA TRP A 49 3.84 -10.64 2.89
C TRP A 49 2.46 -10.50 3.52
N ASN A 50 2.42 -10.35 4.84
CA ASN A 50 1.16 -10.24 5.56
C ASN A 50 0.35 -9.02 5.11
N ALA A 51 1.01 -7.87 4.96
CA ALA A 51 0.35 -6.65 4.51
C ALA A 51 -0.27 -6.81 3.12
N LEU A 52 0.49 -7.33 2.16
CA LEU A 52 0.01 -7.52 0.79
C LEU A 52 -1.07 -8.60 0.70
N TYR A 53 -0.96 -9.65 1.50
CA TYR A 53 -2.00 -10.67 1.59
C TYR A 53 -3.31 -10.07 2.10
N CYS A 54 -3.26 -9.31 3.17
CA CYS A 54 -4.45 -8.67 3.73
C CYS A 54 -5.08 -7.67 2.75
N ILE A 55 -4.27 -6.91 2.02
CA ILE A 55 -4.76 -6.00 0.99
C ILE A 55 -5.45 -6.78 -0.13
N SER A 56 -4.81 -7.82 -0.64
CA SER A 56 -5.30 -8.58 -1.80
C SER A 56 -6.55 -9.42 -1.49
N THR A 57 -6.76 -9.75 -0.24
CA THR A 57 -7.91 -10.55 0.20
C THR A 57 -8.93 -9.68 0.94
N THR A 58 -8.66 -9.36 2.18
CA THR A 58 -9.62 -8.70 3.08
C THR A 58 -10.01 -7.31 2.58
N LEU A 59 -9.03 -6.45 2.25
CA LEU A 59 -9.34 -5.09 1.82
C LEU A 59 -10.12 -5.07 0.50
N TYR A 60 -9.68 -5.87 -0.46
CA TYR A 60 -10.37 -5.95 -1.75
C TYR A 60 -11.83 -6.38 -1.58
N GLU A 61 -12.06 -7.42 -0.80
CA GLU A 61 -13.42 -7.91 -0.55
C GLU A 61 -14.29 -6.88 0.17
N LEU A 62 -13.73 -6.19 1.17
CA LEU A 62 -14.45 -5.16 1.90
C LEU A 62 -14.81 -3.95 1.02
N LEU A 63 -13.91 -3.56 0.11
CA LEU A 63 -14.19 -2.46 -0.82
C LEU A 63 -15.37 -2.79 -1.75
N HIS A 64 -15.62 -4.06 -2.02
CA HIS A 64 -16.76 -4.51 -2.82
C HIS A 64 -18.02 -4.69 -2.00
N GLU A 65 -17.89 -5.27 -0.81
CA GLU A 65 -19.05 -5.63 0.02
C GLU A 65 -19.53 -4.47 0.91
N LYS A 66 -18.62 -3.70 1.48
CA LYS A 66 -18.91 -2.64 2.45
C LYS A 66 -18.04 -1.42 2.21
N PRO A 67 -18.11 -0.77 1.04
CA PRO A 67 -17.17 0.29 0.67
C PRO A 67 -17.11 1.45 1.66
N SER A 68 -18.22 1.84 2.26
CA SER A 68 -18.25 2.95 3.21
C SER A 68 -17.58 2.63 4.55
N GLN A 69 -17.41 1.36 4.87
CA GLN A 69 -16.83 0.89 6.13
C GLN A 69 -15.55 0.09 5.94
N ALA A 70 -15.07 -0.03 4.70
CA ALA A 70 -13.99 -0.94 4.35
C ALA A 70 -12.73 -0.73 5.19
N TYR A 71 -12.31 0.52 5.36
CA TYR A 71 -11.06 0.82 6.07
C TYR A 71 -11.16 0.51 7.55
N LYS A 72 -12.29 0.84 8.16
CA LYS A 72 -12.53 0.53 9.57
C LYS A 72 -12.60 -0.98 9.81
N GLU A 73 -13.35 -1.68 8.96
CA GLU A 73 -13.47 -3.13 9.06
C GLU A 73 -12.14 -3.84 8.79
N PHE A 74 -11.36 -3.32 7.86
CA PHE A 74 -10.02 -3.84 7.58
C PHE A 74 -9.14 -3.81 8.83
N THR A 75 -9.13 -2.66 9.53
CA THR A 75 -8.39 -2.53 10.79
C THR A 75 -8.91 -3.49 11.84
N ASN A 76 -10.22 -3.60 11.97
CA ASN A 76 -10.83 -4.51 12.96
C ASN A 76 -10.47 -5.97 12.70
N GLN A 77 -10.42 -6.39 11.44
CA GLN A 77 -10.17 -7.78 11.07
C GLN A 77 -8.68 -8.14 11.02
N THR A 78 -7.82 -7.21 10.63
CA THR A 78 -6.40 -7.51 10.38
C THR A 78 -5.45 -6.92 11.41
N GLY A 79 -5.86 -5.87 12.11
CA GLY A 79 -4.98 -5.13 13.01
C GLY A 79 -4.12 -4.07 12.31
N TRP A 80 -4.09 -4.03 10.97
CA TRP A 80 -3.38 -2.98 10.24
C TRP A 80 -4.18 -1.68 10.28
N GLU A 81 -3.54 -0.58 10.66
CA GLU A 81 -4.16 0.72 10.57
C GLU A 81 -4.37 1.09 9.09
N CYS A 82 -5.54 1.61 8.76
CA CYS A 82 -5.88 2.01 7.40
C CYS A 82 -6.47 3.42 7.42
N SER A 83 -5.91 4.31 6.61
CA SER A 83 -6.31 5.71 6.54
C SER A 83 -6.71 6.07 5.11
N ARG A 84 -7.74 6.93 4.99
CA ARG A 84 -8.19 7.43 3.69
C ARG A 84 -7.25 8.44 3.08
N GLY A 85 -6.40 9.09 3.90
CA GLY A 85 -5.53 10.10 3.36
C GLY A 85 -4.96 11.01 4.44
N ASN A 86 -4.63 12.22 4.03
CA ASN A 86 -3.94 13.20 4.84
C ASN A 86 -4.90 14.12 5.60
N GLY A 87 -4.38 14.79 6.62
CA GLY A 87 -5.12 15.80 7.34
C GLY A 87 -5.33 17.07 6.52
N HIS A 88 -6.17 17.97 7.04
CA HIS A 88 -6.56 19.20 6.36
C HIS A 88 -5.38 20.06 5.93
N GLN A 89 -4.37 20.22 6.79
CA GLN A 89 -3.20 21.05 6.46
C GLN A 89 -2.41 20.51 5.29
N THR A 90 -2.23 19.19 5.22
CA THR A 90 -1.55 18.56 4.10
C THR A 90 -2.36 18.70 2.81
N ARG A 91 -3.66 18.48 2.86
CA ARG A 91 -4.54 18.60 1.69
C ARG A 91 -4.58 20.02 1.12
N ALA A 92 -4.43 21.02 1.97
CA ALA A 92 -4.41 22.42 1.55
C ALA A 92 -3.10 22.82 0.86
N ASP A 93 -2.04 22.01 0.96
CA ASP A 93 -0.73 22.30 0.37
C ASP A 93 -0.58 21.52 -0.93
N SER A 94 -0.66 22.22 -2.06
CA SER A 94 -0.58 21.60 -3.38
C SER A 94 0.76 20.93 -3.67
N LYS A 95 1.86 21.42 -3.08
CA LYS A 95 3.18 20.79 -3.23
C LYS A 95 3.23 19.45 -2.52
N LEU A 96 2.67 19.39 -1.30
CA LEU A 96 2.59 18.14 -0.56
C LEU A 96 1.69 17.13 -1.26
N MET A 97 0.56 17.58 -1.79
CA MET A 97 -0.39 16.67 -2.45
C MET A 97 0.12 16.10 -3.76
N ARG A 98 1.04 16.78 -4.46
CA ARG A 98 1.61 16.26 -5.71
C ARG A 98 2.33 14.93 -5.52
N GLN A 99 2.94 14.68 -4.38
CA GLN A 99 3.62 13.41 -4.14
C GLN A 99 2.67 12.23 -4.05
N TYR A 100 1.37 12.50 -3.85
CA TYR A 100 0.33 11.46 -3.79
C TYR A 100 -0.36 11.22 -5.13
N VAL A 101 0.11 11.87 -6.19
CA VAL A 101 -0.39 11.63 -7.55
C VAL A 101 0.53 10.63 -8.24
N ASP A 102 -0.05 9.58 -8.79
CA ASP A 102 0.67 8.57 -9.55
C ASP A 102 -0.09 8.29 -10.84
N THR A 103 0.43 7.45 -11.70
CA THR A 103 -0.16 7.12 -12.98
C THR A 103 -0.31 5.61 -13.11
N TYR A 104 -1.47 5.17 -13.58
CA TYR A 104 -1.73 3.78 -13.90
C TYR A 104 -2.47 3.69 -15.23
N ASN A 105 -1.90 2.95 -16.19
CA ASN A 105 -2.46 2.81 -17.54
C ASN A 105 -2.79 4.17 -18.20
N GLY A 106 -1.89 5.16 -18.02
CA GLY A 106 -2.05 6.49 -18.60
C GLY A 106 -3.04 7.40 -17.87
N GLN A 107 -3.61 6.96 -16.76
CA GLN A 107 -4.56 7.74 -15.98
C GLN A 107 -3.96 8.15 -14.63
N GLU A 108 -4.25 9.37 -14.19
CA GLU A 108 -3.82 9.83 -12.87
C GLU A 108 -4.65 9.18 -11.77
N ILE A 109 -3.98 8.78 -10.71
CA ILE A 109 -4.61 8.23 -9.50
C ILE A 109 -4.06 8.94 -8.27
N ASN A 110 -4.84 8.96 -7.20
CA ASN A 110 -4.43 9.51 -5.91
C ASN A 110 -4.11 8.37 -4.95
N ILE A 111 -2.86 8.31 -4.48
CA ILE A 111 -2.37 7.24 -3.61
C ILE A 111 -2.22 7.69 -2.15
N GLU A 112 -3.01 8.64 -1.69
CA GLU A 112 -2.91 9.09 -0.29
C GLU A 112 -3.50 8.10 0.72
N ALA A 113 -4.43 7.25 0.31
CA ALA A 113 -4.92 6.18 1.17
C ALA A 113 -3.78 5.20 1.47
N HIS A 114 -3.69 4.73 2.70
CA HIS A 114 -2.57 3.86 3.07
C HIS A 114 -2.88 2.97 4.26
N ILE A 115 -2.19 1.85 4.30
CA ILE A 115 -2.11 1.03 5.52
C ILE A 115 -0.76 1.27 6.18
N LYS A 116 -0.71 1.10 7.49
CA LYS A 116 0.53 1.28 8.22
C LYS A 116 0.60 0.38 9.45
N ASN A 117 1.83 0.11 9.85
CA ASN A 117 2.19 -0.49 11.12
C ASN A 117 3.47 0.17 11.59
N GLY A 118 3.46 0.71 12.80
CA GLY A 118 4.61 1.41 13.36
C GLY A 118 4.78 2.84 12.84
N ASN A 119 5.65 3.60 13.52
CA ASN A 119 5.87 5.01 13.25
C ASN A 119 7.32 5.37 12.93
N ASN A 120 8.22 4.38 12.94
CA ASN A 120 9.65 4.59 12.72
C ASN A 120 10.07 3.99 11.38
N ASP A 121 10.37 4.84 10.41
CA ASP A 121 10.78 4.42 9.06
C ASP A 121 12.07 3.58 9.04
N LYS A 122 12.85 3.61 10.12
CA LYS A 122 14.08 2.83 10.23
C LYS A 122 13.87 1.45 10.84
N ASP A 123 12.67 1.18 11.37
CA ASP A 123 12.33 -0.11 11.96
C ASP A 123 11.89 -1.08 10.84
N PRO A 124 12.58 -2.23 10.67
CA PRO A 124 12.18 -3.20 9.64
C PRO A 124 10.79 -3.80 9.83
N LYS A 125 10.19 -3.64 11.00
CA LYS A 125 8.82 -4.07 11.26
C LYS A 125 7.78 -3.05 10.82
N SER A 126 8.19 -1.83 10.53
CA SER A 126 7.28 -0.80 10.04
C SER A 126 6.91 -1.07 8.59
N VAL A 127 5.64 -0.90 8.29
CA VAL A 127 5.10 -1.05 6.93
C VAL A 127 4.24 0.16 6.63
N ARG A 128 4.44 0.75 5.46
CA ARG A 128 3.58 1.79 4.91
C ARG A 128 3.34 1.47 3.45
N ILE A 129 2.09 1.30 3.09
CA ILE A 129 1.69 0.99 1.72
C ILE A 129 0.61 1.98 1.31
N TYR A 130 0.95 2.83 0.36
CA TYR A 130 0.04 3.82 -0.21
C TYR A 130 -0.60 3.25 -1.47
N PHE A 131 -1.92 3.45 -1.59
CA PHE A 131 -2.67 2.83 -2.67
C PHE A 131 -3.83 3.72 -3.13
N ALA A 132 -4.38 3.36 -4.27
CA ALA A 132 -5.63 3.92 -4.79
C ALA A 132 -6.58 2.77 -5.11
N TYR A 133 -7.85 3.00 -4.90
CA TYR A 133 -8.90 2.16 -5.45
C TYR A 133 -9.94 3.08 -6.07
N ASP A 134 -9.98 3.11 -7.40
CA ASP A 134 -10.93 3.90 -8.18
C ASP A 134 -11.47 3.02 -9.29
N SER A 135 -12.71 2.58 -9.14
CA SER A 135 -13.35 1.67 -10.07
C SER A 135 -13.52 2.27 -11.48
N SER A 136 -13.44 3.59 -11.62
CA SER A 136 -13.46 4.25 -12.93
C SER A 136 -12.14 4.06 -13.69
N VAL A 137 -11.05 3.76 -12.99
CA VAL A 137 -9.74 3.50 -13.58
C VAL A 137 -9.54 2.00 -13.77
N ALA A 138 -9.72 1.23 -12.71
CA ALA A 138 -9.59 -0.23 -12.73
C ALA A 138 -10.25 -0.81 -11.47
N ASP A 139 -10.83 -2.01 -11.59
CA ASP A 139 -11.36 -2.72 -10.43
C ASP A 139 -10.24 -3.49 -9.73
N LYS A 140 -9.22 -2.73 -9.29
CA LYS A 140 -8.05 -3.26 -8.58
C LYS A 140 -7.58 -2.25 -7.56
N ILE A 141 -6.95 -2.76 -6.51
CA ILE A 141 -6.19 -1.92 -5.59
C ILE A 141 -4.82 -1.68 -6.24
N ILE A 142 -4.51 -0.41 -6.49
CA ILE A 142 -3.28 -0.04 -7.18
C ILE A 142 -2.29 0.53 -6.17
N ILE A 143 -1.19 -0.17 -5.96
CA ILE A 143 -0.14 0.24 -5.02
C ILE A 143 0.79 1.22 -5.72
N GLY A 144 1.03 2.38 -5.09
CA GLY A 144 1.90 3.41 -5.65
C GLY A 144 3.19 3.64 -4.87
N HIS A 145 3.23 3.22 -3.61
CA HIS A 145 4.42 3.39 -2.78
C HIS A 145 4.41 2.42 -1.61
N CYS A 146 5.54 1.79 -1.37
CA CYS A 146 5.77 0.91 -0.22
C CYS A 146 7.03 1.33 0.51
N GLY A 147 6.97 1.45 1.83
CA GLY A 147 8.14 1.68 2.65
C GLY A 147 8.08 3.01 3.39
N LYS A 148 8.95 3.93 3.03
CA LYS A 148 9.13 5.18 3.77
C LYS A 148 7.88 6.07 3.73
N HIS A 149 7.61 6.73 4.86
CA HIS A 149 6.52 7.70 4.97
C HIS A 149 6.69 8.82 3.93
N LEU A 150 5.63 9.11 3.17
CA LEU A 150 5.62 10.26 2.28
C LEU A 150 5.40 11.55 3.09
N ASP A 151 5.92 12.67 2.59
CA ASP A 151 5.85 13.93 3.31
C ASP A 151 4.43 14.42 3.52
N ASN A 152 4.18 14.97 4.71
CA ASN A 152 2.96 15.68 5.02
C ASN A 152 3.29 16.90 5.89
N ALA A 153 2.28 17.65 6.31
CA ALA A 153 2.50 18.87 7.11
C ALA A 153 3.26 18.58 8.41
N THR A 154 3.01 17.44 9.04
CA THR A 154 3.67 17.04 10.28
C THR A 154 5.15 16.72 10.04
N THR A 155 5.48 15.95 9.00
CA THR A 155 6.87 15.61 8.69
C THR A 155 7.70 16.82 8.31
N ARG A 156 7.10 17.81 7.64
CA ARG A 156 7.81 19.07 7.33
C ARG A 156 8.17 19.87 8.57
N LYS A 157 7.30 19.87 9.57
CA LYS A 157 7.57 20.59 10.82
C LYS A 157 8.70 19.98 11.63
N VAL A 158 8.93 18.68 11.50
CA VAL A 158 9.98 17.94 12.21
C VAL A 158 11.33 18.07 11.52
N LYS A 159 11.35 18.38 10.25
CA LYS A 159 12.57 18.66 9.51
C LYS A 159 13.02 20.09 9.80
#